data_0c8fb33ec4f5f320d4b41226c668c154
#
_entry.id   0c8fb33ec4f5f320d4b41226c668c154
#
_cell.length_a   1.000
_cell.length_b   1.000
_cell.length_c   1.000
_cell.angle_alpha   90.00
_cell.angle_beta   90.00
_cell.angle_gamma   90.00
#
_symmetry.space_group_name_H-M   'P 1'
#
loop_
_entity.id
_entity.type
_entity.pdbx_description
1 polymer ?
#
loop_
_entity_poly.entity_id
_entity_poly.type
_entity_poly.pdbx_seq_one_letter_code
_entity_poly.pdbx_strand_id
1 'polypeptide(L)'
;MINVELSSIWSCVSLPQLLSCEKDLFDAHLHLRSNQPNAPEFLGWLGQPDALTAKTVHAIRKACETISGHCDTLVVAGAGEGYLAAKAGIEAIGGRYRNLLDSRMRILFTGDSLASSDWIALCRLLEGHDFCLLLLSSEGVELEMCAASRALRWLMERRYGQGAKERVYVSARQGSGLAVMAKEEGFTFLPMDGCLGGGASALNAGTLLVMAAAGIDPLGVLEGAAEGFSQYDLRAFENPVWMYAGARYALTQKGRSAEILGCFTPDFGAFGAWWEQYFMRHTCQEGAGALPVYVGLPGGLDGLDTMMQGGEKRAFETLLQVPERCFQKVNIEMDWK
;
A
#
# COMPACT_ATOMS: atom_id res chain seq x y z
N MET A 1 -15.16 -0.59 10.00
CA MET A 1 -15.68 0.78 9.72
C MET A 1 -14.65 1.78 10.23
N ILE A 2 -14.25 2.76 9.42
CA ILE A 2 -13.35 3.84 9.84
C ILE A 2 -14.19 4.91 10.53
N ASN A 3 -13.74 5.38 11.68
CA ASN A 3 -14.29 6.51 12.40
C ASN A 3 -13.32 7.68 12.33
N VAL A 4 -13.84 8.90 12.16
CA VAL A 4 -13.04 10.14 12.22
C VAL A 4 -13.53 10.97 13.40
N GLU A 5 -12.62 11.30 14.30
CA GLU A 5 -12.88 12.18 15.43
C GLU A 5 -12.18 13.53 15.22
N LEU A 6 -12.95 14.59 15.34
CA LEU A 6 -12.49 15.96 15.09
C LEU A 6 -12.38 16.81 16.36
N SER A 7 -12.47 16.20 17.55
CA SER A 7 -12.47 16.94 18.82
C SER A 7 -11.25 17.86 18.99
N SER A 8 -10.10 17.44 18.48
CA SER A 8 -8.83 18.18 18.63
C SER A 8 -8.71 19.40 17.70
N ILE A 9 -9.51 19.49 16.61
CA ILE A 9 -9.35 20.61 15.66
C ILE A 9 -10.10 21.88 16.06
N TRP A 10 -11.04 21.81 17.02
CA TRP A 10 -11.93 22.94 17.37
C TRP A 10 -11.19 24.17 17.90
N SER A 11 -9.96 24.01 18.37
CA SER A 11 -9.09 25.13 18.72
C SER A 11 -8.56 25.90 17.50
N CYS A 12 -8.56 25.27 16.33
CA CYS A 12 -8.02 25.80 15.08
C CYS A 12 -9.10 26.11 14.04
N VAL A 13 -10.14 25.26 13.94
CA VAL A 13 -11.20 25.33 12.93
C VAL A 13 -12.53 25.34 13.64
N SER A 14 -13.37 26.35 13.38
CA SER A 14 -14.72 26.39 13.92
C SER A 14 -15.67 25.51 13.07
N LEU A 15 -16.77 25.05 13.68
CA LEU A 15 -17.78 24.27 12.97
C LEU A 15 -18.33 24.98 11.70
N PRO A 16 -18.64 26.29 11.72
CA PRO A 16 -19.06 26.99 10.50
C PRO A 16 -17.99 26.98 9.39
N GLN A 17 -16.69 27.08 9.75
CA GLN A 17 -15.59 27.01 8.79
C GLN A 17 -15.50 25.61 8.17
N LEU A 18 -15.67 24.56 8.97
CA LEU A 18 -15.68 23.19 8.48
C LEU A 18 -16.88 22.93 7.56
N LEU A 19 -18.07 23.35 7.97
CA LEU A 19 -19.30 23.20 7.17
C LEU A 19 -19.28 24.05 5.88
N SER A 20 -18.51 25.13 5.83
CA SER A 20 -18.37 25.91 4.59
C SER A 20 -17.70 25.12 3.45
N CYS A 21 -16.98 24.03 3.77
CA CYS A 21 -16.39 23.12 2.78
C CYS A 21 -17.39 22.12 2.19
N GLU A 22 -18.62 22.02 2.72
CA GLU A 22 -19.59 20.99 2.34
C GLU A 22 -19.91 20.98 0.84
N LYS A 23 -20.07 22.15 0.24
CA LYS A 23 -20.33 22.26 -1.19
C LYS A 23 -19.17 21.73 -2.02
N ASP A 24 -17.94 22.09 -1.67
CA ASP A 24 -16.72 21.66 -2.39
C ASP A 24 -16.53 20.14 -2.25
N LEU A 25 -16.82 19.59 -1.06
CA LEU A 25 -16.80 18.15 -0.80
C LEU A 25 -17.87 17.42 -1.61
N PHE A 26 -19.08 17.99 -1.70
CA PHE A 26 -20.16 17.42 -2.50
C PHE A 26 -19.79 17.39 -3.99
N ASP A 27 -19.29 18.50 -4.52
CA ASP A 27 -18.89 18.62 -5.92
C ASP A 27 -17.73 17.67 -6.24
N ALA A 28 -16.72 17.56 -5.35
CA ALA A 28 -15.63 16.60 -5.48
C ALA A 28 -16.13 15.14 -5.44
N HIS A 29 -17.04 14.81 -4.53
CA HIS A 29 -17.63 13.48 -4.43
C HIS A 29 -18.39 13.10 -5.72
N LEU A 30 -19.22 14.01 -6.25
CA LEU A 30 -19.89 13.79 -7.53
C LEU A 30 -18.91 13.59 -8.67
N HIS A 31 -17.83 14.37 -8.70
CA HIS A 31 -16.80 14.23 -9.72
C HIS A 31 -16.11 12.87 -9.65
N LEU A 32 -15.76 12.40 -8.45
CA LEU A 32 -15.17 11.08 -8.23
C LEU A 32 -16.08 9.93 -8.66
N ARG A 33 -17.42 10.09 -8.46
CA ARG A 33 -18.41 9.06 -8.76
C ARG A 33 -18.98 9.15 -10.18
N SER A 34 -18.83 10.29 -10.85
CA SER A 34 -19.20 10.42 -12.24
C SER A 34 -18.22 9.62 -13.09
N ASN A 35 -18.58 8.41 -13.51
CA ASN A 35 -17.84 7.59 -14.48
C ASN A 35 -17.62 8.37 -15.80
N GLN A 36 -16.83 9.44 -15.74
CA GLN A 36 -16.53 10.23 -16.92
C GLN A 36 -15.59 9.41 -17.83
N PRO A 37 -15.85 9.35 -19.14
CA PRO A 37 -14.97 8.64 -20.10
C PRO A 37 -13.52 9.13 -20.07
N ASN A 38 -13.26 10.29 -19.48
CA ASN A 38 -11.97 10.96 -19.34
C ASN A 38 -11.55 11.10 -17.87
N ALA A 39 -12.09 10.30 -16.95
CA ALA A 39 -11.62 10.31 -15.56
C ALA A 39 -10.11 10.05 -15.54
N PRO A 40 -9.33 10.79 -14.76
CA PRO A 40 -7.91 10.53 -14.62
C PRO A 40 -7.65 9.05 -14.27
N GLU A 41 -6.62 8.44 -14.87
CA GLU A 41 -6.29 7.02 -14.65
C GLU A 41 -6.20 6.64 -13.17
N PHE A 42 -5.77 7.58 -12.30
CA PHE A 42 -5.65 7.34 -10.87
C PHE A 42 -6.99 7.12 -10.14
N LEU A 43 -8.13 7.41 -10.77
CA LEU A 43 -9.46 7.14 -10.21
C LEU A 43 -10.02 5.76 -10.60
N GLY A 44 -9.33 5.02 -11.43
CA GLY A 44 -9.77 3.69 -11.89
C GLY A 44 -10.04 2.68 -10.77
N TRP A 45 -9.40 2.84 -9.61
CA TRP A 45 -9.62 2.00 -8.45
C TRP A 45 -11.05 2.07 -7.86
N LEU A 46 -11.78 3.15 -8.11
CA LEU A 46 -13.15 3.32 -7.62
C LEU A 46 -14.14 2.30 -8.22
N GLY A 47 -13.84 1.75 -9.40
CA GLY A 47 -14.65 0.70 -10.01
C GLY A 47 -14.13 -0.72 -9.82
N GLN A 48 -13.05 -0.91 -9.07
CA GLN A 48 -12.32 -2.17 -8.99
C GLN A 48 -13.02 -3.34 -8.31
N PRO A 49 -13.73 -3.16 -7.19
CA PRO A 49 -14.38 -4.31 -6.55
C PRO A 49 -15.29 -5.09 -7.51
N ASP A 50 -15.89 -4.38 -8.48
CA ASP A 50 -16.75 -4.97 -9.50
C ASP A 50 -15.98 -5.47 -10.73
N ALA A 51 -14.78 -4.93 -10.98
CA ALA A 51 -13.95 -5.27 -12.15
C ALA A 51 -13.13 -6.53 -11.95
N LEU A 52 -12.80 -6.92 -10.71
CA LEU A 52 -12.07 -8.14 -10.43
C LEU A 52 -12.98 -9.37 -10.54
N THR A 53 -12.94 -9.95 -11.71
CA THR A 53 -13.78 -11.11 -12.06
C THR A 53 -13.38 -12.37 -11.28
N ALA A 54 -14.32 -13.30 -11.12
CA ALA A 54 -14.06 -14.65 -10.57
C ALA A 54 -12.89 -15.35 -11.29
N LYS A 55 -12.69 -15.05 -12.58
CA LYS A 55 -11.56 -15.56 -13.38
C LYS A 55 -10.22 -15.05 -12.86
N THR A 56 -10.12 -13.76 -12.51
CA THR A 56 -8.89 -13.16 -11.96
C THR A 56 -8.58 -13.76 -10.58
N VAL A 57 -9.56 -13.88 -9.71
CA VAL A 57 -9.38 -14.52 -8.39
C VAL A 57 -8.95 -15.98 -8.53
N HIS A 58 -9.53 -16.72 -9.47
CA HIS A 58 -9.10 -18.10 -9.77
C HIS A 58 -7.66 -18.15 -10.26
N ALA A 59 -7.25 -17.23 -11.15
CA ALA A 59 -5.87 -17.15 -11.64
C ALA A 59 -4.87 -16.83 -10.50
N ILE A 60 -5.23 -15.94 -9.58
CA ILE A 60 -4.43 -15.62 -8.39
C ILE A 60 -4.26 -16.86 -7.51
N ARG A 61 -5.34 -17.58 -7.20
CA ARG A 61 -5.28 -18.79 -6.38
C ARG A 61 -4.41 -19.87 -7.03
N LYS A 62 -4.62 -20.12 -8.33
CA LYS A 62 -3.81 -21.08 -9.09
C LYS A 62 -2.32 -20.70 -9.09
N ALA A 63 -1.98 -19.43 -9.30
CA ALA A 63 -0.61 -18.96 -9.24
C ALA A 63 -0.02 -19.16 -7.84
N CYS A 64 -0.78 -18.86 -6.79
CA CYS A 64 -0.36 -19.05 -5.40
C CYS A 64 -0.10 -20.53 -5.07
N GLU A 65 -0.96 -21.44 -5.51
CA GLU A 65 -0.77 -22.89 -5.36
C GLU A 65 0.51 -23.37 -6.10
N THR A 66 0.73 -22.87 -7.32
CA THR A 66 1.93 -23.22 -8.08
C THR A 66 3.20 -22.70 -7.40
N ILE A 67 3.20 -21.45 -6.90
CA ILE A 67 4.31 -20.88 -6.13
C ILE A 67 4.59 -21.72 -4.90
N SER A 68 3.57 -22.05 -4.12
CA SER A 68 3.71 -22.86 -2.89
C SER A 68 4.18 -24.28 -3.15
N GLY A 69 3.93 -24.83 -4.34
CA GLY A 69 4.46 -26.12 -4.78
C GLY A 69 5.92 -26.06 -5.21
N HIS A 70 6.43 -24.90 -5.57
CA HIS A 70 7.81 -24.74 -6.05
C HIS A 70 8.78 -24.25 -4.98
N CYS A 71 8.34 -23.47 -3.99
CA CYS A 71 9.26 -22.78 -3.09
C CYS A 71 8.64 -22.46 -1.72
N ASP A 72 9.51 -22.10 -0.78
CA ASP A 72 9.17 -21.55 0.54
C ASP A 72 9.29 -20.02 0.60
N THR A 73 9.77 -19.41 -0.48
CA THR A 73 10.09 -17.98 -0.52
C THR A 73 9.60 -17.35 -1.81
N LEU A 74 8.78 -16.30 -1.71
CA LEU A 74 8.41 -15.43 -2.83
C LEU A 74 9.18 -14.12 -2.72
N VAL A 75 10.02 -13.83 -3.71
CA VAL A 75 10.70 -12.53 -3.84
C VAL A 75 9.84 -11.63 -4.71
N VAL A 76 9.49 -10.48 -4.18
CA VAL A 76 8.72 -9.45 -4.87
C VAL A 76 9.66 -8.32 -5.25
N ALA A 77 10.01 -8.23 -6.52
CA ALA A 77 10.81 -7.13 -7.05
C ALA A 77 9.87 -6.09 -7.67
N GLY A 78 9.85 -4.90 -7.09
CA GLY A 78 8.95 -3.86 -7.50
C GLY A 78 9.25 -2.51 -6.88
N ALA A 79 8.52 -1.52 -7.33
CA ALA A 79 8.53 -0.18 -6.79
C ALA A 79 7.14 0.46 -6.91
N GLY A 80 6.94 1.57 -6.21
CA GLY A 80 5.70 2.34 -6.29
C GLY A 80 4.57 1.76 -5.42
N GLU A 81 3.38 2.22 -5.72
CA GLU A 81 2.26 2.14 -4.79
C GLU A 81 1.66 0.73 -4.64
N GLY A 82 1.59 -0.06 -5.72
CA GLY A 82 1.11 -1.45 -5.62
C GLY A 82 2.05 -2.34 -4.78
N TYR A 83 3.35 -2.13 -4.92
CA TYR A 83 4.37 -2.77 -4.10
C TYR A 83 4.23 -2.39 -2.62
N LEU A 84 4.11 -1.08 -2.33
CA LEU A 84 3.92 -0.59 -0.96
C LEU A 84 2.57 -1.03 -0.37
N ALA A 85 1.50 -1.06 -1.17
CA ALA A 85 0.20 -1.54 -0.73
C ALA A 85 0.23 -3.03 -0.35
N ALA A 86 0.94 -3.87 -1.13
CA ALA A 86 1.13 -5.28 -0.78
C ALA A 86 1.87 -5.43 0.55
N LYS A 87 2.97 -4.69 0.72
CA LYS A 87 3.77 -4.69 1.95
C LYS A 87 2.94 -4.20 3.14
N ALA A 88 2.21 -3.09 2.97
CA ALA A 88 1.31 -2.54 3.98
C ALA A 88 0.24 -3.54 4.42
N GLY A 89 -0.45 -4.18 3.48
CA GLY A 89 -1.47 -5.18 3.79
C GLY A 89 -0.92 -6.39 4.53
N ILE A 90 0.25 -6.88 4.12
CA ILE A 90 0.90 -8.03 4.76
C ILE A 90 1.38 -7.69 6.18
N GLU A 91 2.03 -6.56 6.38
CA GLU A 91 2.49 -6.15 7.71
C GLU A 91 1.30 -5.82 8.62
N ALA A 92 0.33 -5.07 8.11
CA ALA A 92 -0.86 -4.73 8.85
C ALA A 92 -1.69 -5.95 9.28
N ILE A 93 -1.75 -7.03 8.52
CA ILE A 93 -2.53 -8.24 8.83
C ILE A 93 -1.66 -9.32 9.50
N GLY A 94 -0.46 -9.56 9.02
CA GLY A 94 0.43 -10.63 9.49
C GLY A 94 1.44 -10.22 10.56
N GLY A 95 1.63 -8.91 10.77
CA GLY A 95 2.66 -8.35 11.63
C GLY A 95 4.02 -8.26 10.95
N ARG A 96 4.85 -7.32 11.40
CA ARG A 96 6.20 -7.06 10.84
C ARG A 96 7.18 -8.23 11.01
N TYR A 97 6.94 -9.09 11.97
CA TYR A 97 7.78 -10.26 12.24
C TYR A 97 7.29 -11.54 11.58
N ARG A 98 6.28 -11.46 10.72
CA ARG A 98 5.66 -12.59 10.07
C ARG A 98 6.65 -13.58 9.45
N ASN A 99 7.66 -13.09 8.73
CA ASN A 99 8.66 -13.95 8.10
C ASN A 99 9.59 -14.68 9.07
N LEU A 100 9.66 -14.25 10.33
CA LEU A 100 10.44 -14.86 11.41
C LEU A 100 9.62 -15.82 12.26
N LEU A 101 8.30 -15.66 12.22
CA LEU A 101 7.35 -16.58 12.84
C LEU A 101 7.10 -17.75 11.88
N ASP A 102 6.34 -18.72 12.32
CA ASP A 102 6.02 -19.92 11.52
C ASP A 102 5.13 -19.55 10.30
N SER A 103 5.76 -19.02 9.28
CA SER A 103 5.12 -18.70 8.00
C SER A 103 5.42 -19.79 6.97
N ARG A 104 4.36 -20.33 6.36
CA ARG A 104 4.49 -21.33 5.28
C ARG A 104 5.20 -20.77 4.05
N MET A 105 5.12 -19.46 3.84
CA MET A 105 5.72 -18.74 2.72
C MET A 105 6.37 -17.45 3.23
N ARG A 106 7.66 -17.28 3.01
CA ARG A 106 8.35 -16.01 3.22
C ARG A 106 8.09 -15.07 2.08
N ILE A 107 7.81 -13.82 2.37
CA ILE A 107 7.66 -12.76 1.37
C ILE A 107 8.81 -11.79 1.55
N LEU A 108 9.70 -11.72 0.57
CA LEU A 108 10.84 -10.80 0.59
C LEU A 108 10.62 -9.70 -0.44
N PHE A 109 10.68 -8.46 -0.01
CA PHE A 109 10.51 -7.29 -0.85
C PHE A 109 11.86 -6.72 -1.26
N THR A 110 12.01 -6.34 -2.53
CA THR A 110 13.24 -5.75 -3.12
C THR A 110 12.89 -4.92 -4.34
N GLY A 111 13.86 -4.20 -4.89
CA GLY A 111 13.65 -3.36 -6.09
C GLY A 111 13.35 -1.91 -5.75
N ASP A 112 13.49 -1.52 -4.50
CA ASP A 112 13.37 -0.16 -3.97
C ASP A 112 14.74 0.44 -3.56
N SER A 113 15.83 -0.29 -3.82
CA SER A 113 17.20 0.10 -3.45
C SER A 113 18.21 -0.24 -4.55
N LEU A 114 19.23 0.61 -4.71
CA LEU A 114 20.43 0.34 -5.52
C LEU A 114 21.66 0.01 -4.68
N ALA A 115 21.50 -0.13 -3.36
CA ALA A 115 22.60 -0.43 -2.46
C ALA A 115 23.13 -1.85 -2.66
N SER A 116 24.42 -1.99 -2.98
CA SER A 116 25.05 -3.30 -3.18
C SER A 116 25.02 -4.19 -1.93
N SER A 117 25.04 -3.60 -0.74
CA SER A 117 24.93 -4.32 0.53
C SER A 117 23.60 -5.05 0.67
N ASP A 118 22.50 -4.43 0.22
CA ASP A 118 21.15 -5.00 0.21
C ASP A 118 21.10 -6.24 -0.71
N TRP A 119 21.64 -6.11 -1.92
CA TRP A 119 21.76 -7.20 -2.88
C TRP A 119 22.56 -8.40 -2.36
N ILE A 120 23.71 -8.14 -1.74
CA ILE A 120 24.55 -9.18 -1.17
C ILE A 120 23.81 -9.92 -0.06
N ALA A 121 23.10 -9.18 0.81
CA ALA A 121 22.33 -9.77 1.89
C ALA A 121 21.17 -10.64 1.35
N LEU A 122 20.44 -10.15 0.35
CA LEU A 122 19.37 -10.90 -0.29
C LEU A 122 19.88 -12.18 -0.96
N CYS A 123 20.96 -12.09 -1.75
CA CYS A 123 21.54 -13.25 -2.41
C CYS A 123 21.97 -14.33 -1.39
N ARG A 124 22.62 -13.93 -0.30
CA ARG A 124 23.01 -14.86 0.78
C ARG A 124 21.81 -15.53 1.43
N LEU A 125 20.74 -14.76 1.68
CA LEU A 125 19.53 -15.32 2.24
C LEU A 125 18.90 -16.35 1.28
N LEU A 126 18.89 -16.07 -0.02
CA LEU A 126 18.33 -16.96 -1.03
C LEU A 126 19.13 -18.23 -1.27
N GLU A 127 20.46 -18.28 -0.91
CA GLU A 127 21.27 -19.49 -1.06
C GLU A 127 20.67 -20.71 -0.33
N GLY A 128 20.01 -20.49 0.80
CA GLY A 128 19.38 -21.53 1.62
C GLY A 128 17.92 -21.86 1.29
N HIS A 129 17.30 -21.14 0.33
CA HIS A 129 15.87 -21.23 0.08
C HIS A 129 15.53 -21.40 -1.39
N ASP A 130 14.57 -22.27 -1.70
CA ASP A 130 13.93 -22.24 -3.01
C ASP A 130 13.00 -21.04 -3.11
N PHE A 131 13.07 -20.34 -4.26
CA PHE A 131 12.28 -19.13 -4.42
C PHE A 131 11.62 -19.01 -5.80
N CYS A 132 10.51 -18.27 -5.82
CA CYS A 132 9.87 -17.71 -7.00
C CYS A 132 10.06 -16.19 -7.01
N LEU A 133 9.99 -15.59 -8.18
CA LEU A 133 10.14 -14.15 -8.39
C LEU A 133 8.84 -13.57 -8.95
N LEU A 134 8.31 -12.55 -8.31
CA LEU A 134 7.26 -11.70 -8.86
C LEU A 134 7.83 -10.33 -9.21
N LEU A 135 7.72 -9.93 -10.47
CA LEU A 135 7.97 -8.57 -10.93
C LEU A 135 6.67 -7.78 -10.85
N LEU A 136 6.62 -6.78 -9.98
CA LEU A 136 5.42 -6.01 -9.67
C LEU A 136 5.63 -4.52 -9.97
N SER A 137 5.26 -4.08 -11.17
CA SER A 137 5.31 -2.69 -11.60
C SER A 137 4.33 -2.44 -12.73
N SER A 138 3.70 -1.28 -12.77
CA SER A 138 2.78 -0.94 -13.85
C SER A 138 3.48 -0.84 -15.20
N GLU A 139 4.62 -0.17 -15.28
CA GLU A 139 5.37 0.08 -16.52
C GLU A 139 6.67 -0.74 -16.63
N GLY A 140 7.31 -1.02 -15.50
CA GLY A 140 8.58 -1.74 -15.45
C GLY A 140 9.77 -0.91 -15.94
N VAL A 141 9.75 0.39 -15.72
CA VAL A 141 10.79 1.33 -16.16
C VAL A 141 11.67 1.84 -15.01
N GLU A 142 11.30 1.53 -13.78
CA GLU A 142 12.06 1.93 -12.60
C GLU A 142 13.43 1.26 -12.61
N LEU A 143 14.49 2.06 -12.48
CA LEU A 143 15.87 1.61 -12.59
C LEU A 143 16.20 0.53 -11.54
N GLU A 144 15.75 0.73 -10.31
CA GLU A 144 15.96 -0.15 -9.16
C GLU A 144 15.32 -1.53 -9.41
N MET A 145 14.09 -1.53 -9.89
CA MET A 145 13.35 -2.75 -10.21
C MET A 145 13.97 -3.48 -11.41
N CYS A 146 14.41 -2.75 -12.44
CA CYS A 146 15.11 -3.33 -13.58
C CYS A 146 16.43 -4.00 -13.17
N ALA A 147 17.20 -3.35 -12.28
CA ALA A 147 18.44 -3.91 -11.75
C ALA A 147 18.17 -5.19 -10.94
N ALA A 148 17.14 -5.12 -10.07
CA ALA A 148 16.65 -6.25 -9.29
C ALA A 148 16.25 -7.44 -10.16
N SER A 149 15.41 -7.18 -11.14
CA SER A 149 14.93 -8.19 -12.08
C SER A 149 16.05 -8.92 -12.78
N ARG A 150 17.05 -8.19 -13.31
CA ARG A 150 18.20 -8.78 -14.01
C ARG A 150 19.03 -9.66 -13.10
N ALA A 151 19.37 -9.16 -11.89
CA ALA A 151 20.21 -9.89 -10.93
C ALA A 151 19.52 -11.18 -10.46
N LEU A 152 18.24 -11.10 -10.10
CA LEU A 152 17.48 -12.25 -9.61
C LEU A 152 17.24 -13.28 -10.71
N ARG A 153 16.89 -12.86 -11.93
CA ARG A 153 16.73 -13.76 -13.07
C ARG A 153 18.04 -14.51 -13.37
N TRP A 154 19.18 -13.81 -13.39
CA TRP A 154 20.47 -14.44 -13.57
C TRP A 154 20.75 -15.48 -12.47
N LEU A 155 20.45 -15.18 -11.21
CA LEU A 155 20.57 -16.13 -10.10
C LEU A 155 19.68 -17.36 -10.30
N MET A 156 18.42 -17.15 -10.72
CA MET A 156 17.46 -18.23 -11.01
C MET A 156 17.91 -19.13 -12.16
N GLU A 157 18.39 -18.54 -13.25
CA GLU A 157 18.88 -19.29 -14.41
C GLU A 157 20.08 -20.20 -14.03
N ARG A 158 20.99 -19.68 -13.20
CA ARG A 158 22.10 -20.49 -12.68
C ARG A 158 21.66 -21.61 -11.75
N ARG A 159 20.61 -21.40 -10.98
CA ARG A 159 20.14 -22.35 -9.97
C ARG A 159 19.18 -23.39 -10.53
N TYR A 160 18.23 -22.96 -11.35
CA TYR A 160 17.12 -23.79 -11.81
C TYR A 160 17.21 -24.14 -13.31
N GLY A 161 18.17 -23.58 -14.05
CA GLY A 161 18.35 -23.83 -15.47
C GLY A 161 17.07 -23.55 -16.28
N GLN A 162 16.61 -24.53 -17.05
CA GLN A 162 15.39 -24.41 -17.87
C GLN A 162 14.10 -24.23 -17.04
N GLY A 163 14.08 -24.66 -15.78
CA GLY A 163 12.94 -24.49 -14.89
C GLY A 163 12.80 -23.08 -14.31
N ALA A 164 13.78 -22.19 -14.53
CA ALA A 164 13.76 -20.83 -13.99
C ALA A 164 12.54 -20.04 -14.46
N LYS A 165 12.15 -20.16 -15.73
CA LYS A 165 11.02 -19.44 -16.33
C LYS A 165 9.66 -19.75 -15.68
N GLU A 166 9.49 -20.98 -15.17
CA GLU A 166 8.25 -21.42 -14.52
C GLU A 166 8.09 -20.83 -13.12
N ARG A 167 9.16 -20.21 -12.59
CA ARG A 167 9.22 -19.58 -11.28
C ARG A 167 9.16 -18.06 -11.34
N VAL A 168 9.01 -17.47 -12.55
CA VAL A 168 8.90 -16.02 -12.74
C VAL A 168 7.46 -15.64 -13.06
N TYR A 169 6.95 -14.72 -12.27
CA TYR A 169 5.63 -14.13 -12.38
C TYR A 169 5.78 -12.64 -12.67
N VAL A 170 4.90 -12.10 -13.47
CA VAL A 170 4.92 -10.69 -13.85
C VAL A 170 3.53 -10.11 -13.67
N SER A 171 3.42 -9.02 -12.94
CA SER A 171 2.20 -8.22 -12.91
C SER A 171 2.51 -6.80 -13.37
N ALA A 172 1.91 -6.42 -14.49
CA ALA A 172 2.16 -5.15 -15.14
C ALA A 172 0.95 -4.72 -15.97
N ARG A 173 0.95 -3.47 -16.42
CA ARG A 173 -0.05 -2.96 -17.37
C ARG A 173 0.07 -3.73 -18.69
N GLN A 174 -1.06 -4.08 -19.24
CA GLN A 174 -1.10 -4.74 -20.55
C GLN A 174 -0.51 -3.81 -21.63
N GLY A 175 0.44 -4.32 -22.42
CA GLY A 175 1.15 -3.54 -23.43
C GLY A 175 2.39 -2.79 -22.93
N SER A 176 2.69 -2.79 -21.62
CA SER A 176 3.95 -2.26 -21.09
C SER A 176 5.16 -3.09 -21.55
N GLY A 177 6.37 -2.52 -21.46
CA GLY A 177 7.60 -3.25 -21.76
C GLY A 177 7.77 -4.53 -20.94
N LEU A 178 7.33 -4.49 -19.68
CA LEU A 178 7.37 -5.63 -18.78
C LEU A 178 6.40 -6.75 -19.22
N ALA A 179 5.20 -6.38 -19.69
CA ALA A 179 4.23 -7.33 -20.25
C ALA A 179 4.72 -7.99 -21.56
N VAL A 180 5.40 -7.21 -22.41
CA VAL A 180 6.03 -7.72 -23.65
C VAL A 180 7.12 -8.73 -23.29
N MET A 181 8.01 -8.38 -22.39
CA MET A 181 9.07 -9.26 -21.89
C MET A 181 8.50 -10.56 -21.30
N ALA A 182 7.44 -10.47 -20.50
CA ALA A 182 6.80 -11.65 -19.91
C ALA A 182 6.30 -12.64 -20.98
N LYS A 183 5.72 -12.10 -22.06
CA LYS A 183 5.24 -12.91 -23.19
C LYS A 183 6.39 -13.55 -23.97
N GLU A 184 7.44 -12.80 -24.26
CA GLU A 184 8.60 -13.28 -25.03
C GLU A 184 9.37 -14.37 -24.28
N GLU A 185 9.56 -14.20 -22.99
CA GLU A 185 10.29 -15.15 -22.12
C GLU A 185 9.42 -16.34 -21.65
N GLY A 186 8.10 -16.25 -21.84
CA GLY A 186 7.15 -17.28 -21.42
C GLY A 186 6.88 -17.30 -19.91
N PHE A 187 6.98 -16.14 -19.25
CA PHE A 187 6.66 -15.98 -17.82
C PHE A 187 5.15 -15.99 -17.58
N THR A 188 4.74 -16.36 -16.36
CA THR A 188 3.34 -16.25 -15.95
C THR A 188 2.95 -14.79 -15.79
N PHE A 189 2.02 -14.33 -16.65
CA PHE A 189 1.58 -12.94 -16.67
C PHE A 189 0.22 -12.75 -16.00
N LEU A 190 0.15 -11.80 -15.07
CA LEU A 190 -1.04 -11.37 -14.37
C LEU A 190 -1.28 -9.89 -14.73
N PRO A 191 -2.23 -9.59 -15.63
CA PRO A 191 -2.42 -8.23 -16.09
C PRO A 191 -2.90 -7.33 -14.97
N MET A 192 -2.34 -6.12 -14.91
CA MET A 192 -2.96 -4.99 -14.22
C MET A 192 -3.97 -4.39 -15.19
N ASP A 193 -5.22 -4.30 -14.78
CA ASP A 193 -6.25 -3.70 -15.61
C ASP A 193 -5.96 -2.22 -15.84
N GLY A 194 -6.18 -1.71 -17.06
CA GLY A 194 -5.79 -0.36 -17.46
C GLY A 194 -6.45 0.78 -16.67
N CYS A 195 -7.53 0.48 -15.96
CA CYS A 195 -8.20 1.41 -15.04
C CYS A 195 -7.46 1.57 -13.69
N LEU A 196 -6.37 0.86 -13.47
CA LEU A 196 -5.61 0.78 -12.22
C LEU A 196 -4.30 1.55 -12.28
N GLY A 197 -4.17 2.41 -13.25
CA GLY A 197 -3.05 3.33 -13.37
C GLY A 197 -2.99 4.25 -12.16
N GLY A 198 -1.80 4.44 -11.62
CA GLY A 198 -1.56 5.26 -10.46
C GLY A 198 -1.79 4.52 -9.14
N GLY A 199 -1.56 5.21 -8.09
CA GLY A 199 -1.33 4.75 -6.77
C GLY A 199 -2.36 4.00 -5.99
N ALA A 200 -3.53 3.90 -6.48
CA ALA A 200 -4.60 3.13 -5.85
C ALA A 200 -4.63 1.65 -6.27
N SER A 201 -3.56 1.16 -6.87
CA SER A 201 -3.46 -0.23 -7.35
C SER A 201 -3.34 -1.28 -6.23
N ALA A 202 -3.80 -0.98 -5.04
CA ALA A 202 -3.83 -1.93 -3.92
C ALA A 202 -4.61 -3.22 -4.23
N LEU A 203 -5.58 -3.15 -5.14
CA LEU A 203 -6.45 -4.26 -5.50
C LEU A 203 -6.10 -4.93 -6.84
N ASN A 204 -4.92 -4.65 -7.44
CA ASN A 204 -4.51 -5.34 -8.67
C ASN A 204 -4.15 -6.82 -8.41
N ALA A 205 -4.15 -7.61 -9.49
CA ALA A 205 -3.90 -9.05 -9.42
C ALA A 205 -2.53 -9.40 -8.80
N GLY A 206 -1.48 -8.61 -9.07
CA GLY A 206 -0.14 -8.84 -8.50
C GLY A 206 -0.10 -8.55 -7.00
N THR A 207 -0.66 -7.44 -6.56
CA THR A 207 -0.76 -7.10 -5.13
C THR A 207 -1.55 -8.16 -4.36
N LEU A 208 -2.69 -8.58 -4.91
CA LEU A 208 -3.52 -9.64 -4.31
C LEU A 208 -2.82 -11.01 -4.33
N LEU A 209 -1.99 -11.31 -5.35
CA LEU A 209 -1.19 -12.53 -5.37
C LEU A 209 -0.16 -12.54 -4.22
N VAL A 210 0.52 -11.42 -3.97
CA VAL A 210 1.48 -11.31 -2.86
C VAL A 210 0.77 -11.51 -1.52
N MET A 211 -0.40 -10.88 -1.34
CA MET A 211 -1.22 -11.06 -0.14
C MET A 211 -1.69 -12.51 0.01
N ALA A 212 -2.15 -13.15 -1.06
CA ALA A 212 -2.57 -14.55 -1.06
C ALA A 212 -1.41 -15.50 -0.70
N ALA A 213 -0.22 -15.29 -1.28
CA ALA A 213 0.99 -16.03 -0.92
C ALA A 213 1.37 -15.84 0.56
N ALA A 214 1.05 -14.68 1.12
CA ALA A 214 1.17 -14.41 2.56
C ALA A 214 0.08 -15.07 3.43
N GLY A 215 -0.90 -15.75 2.84
CA GLY A 215 -2.00 -16.41 3.55
C GLY A 215 -3.20 -15.51 3.81
N ILE A 216 -3.27 -14.35 3.17
CA ILE A 216 -4.41 -13.43 3.25
C ILE A 216 -5.39 -13.78 2.13
N ASP A 217 -6.68 -14.02 2.48
CA ASP A 217 -7.68 -14.34 1.46
C ASP A 217 -7.97 -13.13 0.56
N PRO A 218 -7.69 -13.23 -0.76
CA PRO A 218 -7.95 -12.13 -1.69
C PRO A 218 -9.44 -11.79 -1.82
N LEU A 219 -10.35 -12.75 -1.59
CA LEU A 219 -11.78 -12.46 -1.58
C LEU A 219 -12.16 -11.57 -0.39
N GLY A 220 -11.66 -11.87 0.81
CA GLY A 220 -11.92 -11.04 1.97
C GLY A 220 -11.41 -9.60 1.80
N VAL A 221 -10.27 -9.41 1.09
CA VAL A 221 -9.76 -8.06 0.76
C VAL A 221 -10.73 -7.35 -0.20
N LEU A 222 -11.23 -8.04 -1.22
CA LEU A 222 -12.16 -7.47 -2.19
C LEU A 222 -13.53 -7.16 -1.58
N GLU A 223 -14.05 -8.06 -0.75
CA GLU A 223 -15.30 -7.86 -0.01
C GLU A 223 -15.20 -6.64 0.91
N GLY A 224 -14.09 -6.50 1.65
CA GLY A 224 -13.84 -5.33 2.49
C GLY A 224 -13.75 -4.03 1.68
N ALA A 225 -13.16 -4.08 0.48
CA ALA A 225 -13.10 -2.93 -0.41
C ALA A 225 -14.50 -2.55 -0.95
N ALA A 226 -15.30 -3.54 -1.35
CA ALA A 226 -16.67 -3.33 -1.83
C ALA A 226 -17.58 -2.77 -0.72
N GLU A 227 -17.45 -3.30 0.49
CA GLU A 227 -18.16 -2.80 1.67
C GLU A 227 -17.78 -1.34 1.96
N GLY A 228 -16.47 -1.02 1.98
CA GLY A 228 -15.99 0.34 2.19
C GLY A 228 -16.48 1.29 1.09
N PHE A 229 -16.46 0.84 -0.16
CA PHE A 229 -16.97 1.63 -1.28
C PHE A 229 -18.44 1.98 -1.12
N SER A 230 -19.27 1.04 -0.68
CA SER A 230 -20.70 1.26 -0.41
C SER A 230 -20.93 2.16 0.81
N GLN A 231 -20.23 1.91 1.91
CA GLN A 231 -20.39 2.68 3.16
C GLN A 231 -20.01 4.15 3.01
N TYR A 232 -18.96 4.44 2.22
CA TYR A 232 -18.44 5.79 2.06
C TYR A 232 -19.05 6.55 0.87
N ASP A 233 -20.14 6.04 0.28
CA ASP A 233 -20.93 6.75 -0.74
C ASP A 233 -21.97 7.72 -0.14
N LEU A 234 -22.05 7.85 1.16
CA LEU A 234 -22.92 8.82 1.83
C LEU A 234 -22.50 10.25 1.47
N ARG A 235 -23.44 11.03 0.92
CA ARG A 235 -23.22 12.41 0.49
C ARG A 235 -23.65 13.39 1.58
N ALA A 236 -23.04 13.25 2.72
CA ALA A 236 -23.32 14.06 3.89
C ALA A 236 -22.06 14.21 4.75
N PHE A 237 -22.05 15.22 5.61
CA PHE A 237 -20.87 15.52 6.42
C PHE A 237 -20.57 14.45 7.47
N GLU A 238 -21.51 13.57 7.78
CA GLU A 238 -21.33 12.39 8.63
C GLU A 238 -20.46 11.30 7.96
N ASN A 239 -20.21 11.41 6.64
CA ASN A 239 -19.27 10.54 5.96
C ASN A 239 -17.85 10.77 6.49
N PRO A 240 -17.17 9.75 7.07
CA PRO A 240 -15.84 9.92 7.62
C PRO A 240 -14.81 10.36 6.57
N VAL A 241 -15.00 10.03 5.30
CA VAL A 241 -14.13 10.53 4.21
C VAL A 241 -14.30 12.04 4.05
N TRP A 242 -15.52 12.56 4.10
CA TRP A 242 -15.76 14.00 4.05
C TRP A 242 -15.26 14.72 5.30
N MET A 243 -15.44 14.12 6.46
CA MET A 243 -14.91 14.67 7.72
C MET A 243 -13.39 14.84 7.65
N TYR A 244 -12.69 13.81 7.22
CA TYR A 244 -11.24 13.85 7.10
C TYR A 244 -10.77 14.82 6.01
N ALA A 245 -11.35 14.76 4.82
CA ALA A 245 -11.00 15.64 3.71
C ALA A 245 -11.29 17.12 4.04
N GLY A 246 -12.44 17.42 4.64
CA GLY A 246 -12.82 18.75 5.07
C GLY A 246 -11.91 19.32 6.16
N ALA A 247 -11.53 18.50 7.14
CA ALA A 247 -10.59 18.88 8.18
C ALA A 247 -9.22 19.23 7.59
N ARG A 248 -8.67 18.38 6.70
CA ARG A 248 -7.41 18.63 5.98
C ARG A 248 -7.48 19.94 5.19
N TYR A 249 -8.53 20.10 4.40
CA TYR A 249 -8.73 21.30 3.59
C TYR A 249 -8.80 22.57 4.46
N ALA A 250 -9.64 22.56 5.50
CA ALA A 250 -9.78 23.71 6.40
C ALA A 250 -8.46 24.06 7.13
N LEU A 251 -7.66 23.07 7.49
CA LEU A 251 -6.35 23.29 8.12
C LEU A 251 -5.32 23.82 7.13
N THR A 252 -5.29 23.34 5.89
CA THR A 252 -4.40 23.87 4.85
C THR A 252 -4.73 25.32 4.49
N GLN A 253 -6.03 25.68 4.44
CA GLN A 253 -6.44 27.08 4.24
C GLN A 253 -5.97 28.02 5.37
N LYS A 254 -5.63 27.48 6.53
CA LYS A 254 -5.05 28.22 7.66
C LYS A 254 -3.50 28.19 7.68
N GLY A 255 -2.89 27.78 6.57
CA GLY A 255 -1.43 27.76 6.43
C GLY A 255 -0.76 26.53 7.06
N ARG A 256 -1.54 25.47 7.41
CA ARG A 256 -0.95 24.20 7.83
C ARG A 256 -0.49 23.43 6.61
N SER A 257 0.80 23.43 6.36
CA SER A 257 1.42 22.89 5.13
C SER A 257 1.99 21.48 5.28
N ALA A 258 1.92 20.88 6.48
CA ALA A 258 2.35 19.51 6.71
C ALA A 258 1.30 18.76 7.55
N GLU A 259 1.04 17.51 7.17
CA GLU A 259 0.24 16.56 7.94
C GLU A 259 1.12 15.46 8.47
N ILE A 260 1.07 15.23 9.78
CA ILE A 260 1.82 14.19 10.46
C ILE A 260 0.86 13.08 10.84
N LEU A 261 1.00 11.91 10.17
CA LEU A 261 0.25 10.71 10.51
C LEU A 261 1.00 9.92 11.58
N GLY A 262 0.54 9.99 12.81
CA GLY A 262 1.08 9.23 13.94
C GLY A 262 0.37 7.88 14.12
N CYS A 263 1.10 6.80 14.40
CA CYS A 263 0.51 5.50 14.72
C CYS A 263 1.33 4.77 15.79
N PHE A 264 0.65 4.27 16.83
CA PHE A 264 1.28 3.48 17.90
C PHE A 264 1.47 2.00 17.53
N THR A 265 0.83 1.52 16.45
CA THR A 265 0.92 0.13 16.03
C THR A 265 2.08 -0.03 15.05
N PRO A 266 3.19 -0.72 15.44
CA PRO A 266 4.39 -0.81 14.59
C PRO A 266 4.16 -1.50 13.25
N ASP A 267 3.14 -2.37 13.16
CA ASP A 267 2.79 -3.12 11.95
C ASP A 267 2.20 -2.21 10.84
N PHE A 268 1.98 -0.93 11.13
CA PHE A 268 1.51 0.07 10.18
C PHE A 268 2.64 0.92 9.57
N GLY A 269 3.91 0.57 9.77
CA GLY A 269 5.03 1.28 9.16
C GLY A 269 5.00 1.30 7.64
N ALA A 270 4.75 0.15 7.01
CA ALA A 270 4.62 0.07 5.56
C ALA A 270 3.35 0.79 5.03
N PHE A 271 2.26 0.79 5.81
CA PHE A 271 1.08 1.60 5.49
C PHE A 271 1.41 3.09 5.50
N GLY A 272 2.17 3.56 6.50
CA GLY A 272 2.64 4.95 6.56
C GLY A 272 3.42 5.35 5.31
N ALA A 273 4.38 4.54 4.88
CA ALA A 273 5.15 4.77 3.66
C ALA A 273 4.28 4.79 2.39
N TRP A 274 3.29 3.89 2.32
CA TRP A 274 2.32 3.88 1.22
C TRP A 274 1.43 5.13 1.23
N TRP A 275 0.92 5.53 2.40
CA TRP A 275 0.12 6.73 2.60
C TRP A 275 0.89 8.01 2.22
N GLU A 276 2.15 8.15 2.64
CA GLU A 276 3.02 9.26 2.25
C GLU A 276 3.16 9.35 0.74
N GLN A 277 3.55 8.27 0.08
CA GLN A 277 3.76 8.26 -1.37
C GLN A 277 2.47 8.57 -2.14
N TYR A 278 1.34 7.99 -1.69
CA TYR A 278 0.04 8.24 -2.30
C TYR A 278 -0.36 9.71 -2.20
N PHE A 279 -0.31 10.29 -1.01
CA PHE A 279 -0.71 11.68 -0.82
C PHE A 279 0.26 12.67 -1.47
N MET A 280 1.57 12.43 -1.43
CA MET A 280 2.54 13.26 -2.15
C MET A 280 2.23 13.33 -3.64
N ARG A 281 1.92 12.19 -4.24
CA ARG A 281 1.67 12.10 -5.68
C ARG A 281 0.34 12.74 -6.09
N HIS A 282 -0.70 12.58 -5.28
CA HIS A 282 -2.07 12.91 -5.69
C HIS A 282 -2.64 14.18 -5.07
N THR A 283 -2.09 14.67 -3.96
CA THR A 283 -2.63 15.86 -3.27
C THR A 283 -1.64 17.03 -3.16
N CYS A 284 -0.36 16.82 -3.41
CA CYS A 284 0.67 17.85 -3.32
C CYS A 284 1.07 18.38 -4.70
N GLN A 285 0.08 18.63 -5.56
CA GLN A 285 0.30 19.18 -6.91
C GLN A 285 -0.04 20.66 -6.96
N GLU A 286 0.62 21.39 -7.85
CA GLU A 286 0.35 22.81 -8.13
C GLU A 286 0.40 23.74 -6.91
N GLY A 287 1.20 23.38 -5.89
CA GLY A 287 1.32 24.16 -4.65
C GLY A 287 0.16 23.99 -3.68
N ALA A 288 -0.75 23.04 -3.93
CA ALA A 288 -1.84 22.69 -3.03
C ALA A 288 -1.47 21.50 -2.13
N GLY A 289 -2.29 21.29 -1.08
CA GLY A 289 -2.18 20.17 -0.15
C GLY A 289 -1.19 20.39 0.98
N ALA A 290 -1.13 19.40 1.87
CA ALA A 290 -0.17 19.34 2.98
C ALA A 290 0.83 18.22 2.72
N LEU A 291 2.10 18.47 3.01
CA LEU A 291 3.17 17.46 2.94
C LEU A 291 2.84 16.33 3.92
N PRO A 292 2.63 15.10 3.44
CA PRO A 292 2.38 13.98 4.32
C PRO A 292 3.69 13.47 4.95
N VAL A 293 3.67 13.23 6.26
CA VAL A 293 4.80 12.68 7.03
C VAL A 293 4.27 11.61 7.97
N TYR A 294 4.80 10.39 7.91
CA TYR A 294 4.45 9.32 8.84
C TYR A 294 5.43 9.26 10.02
N VAL A 295 4.90 9.11 11.23
CA VAL A 295 5.70 8.97 12.45
C VAL A 295 5.23 7.75 13.24
N GLY A 296 6.12 6.77 13.40
CA GLY A 296 5.89 5.63 14.30
C GLY A 296 6.03 6.06 15.76
N LEU A 297 4.96 5.91 16.52
CA LEU A 297 4.90 6.24 17.94
C LEU A 297 5.13 4.98 18.80
N PRO A 298 5.68 5.09 20.04
CA PRO A 298 6.09 6.35 20.72
C PRO A 298 7.50 6.84 20.31
N GLY A 299 8.28 6.10 19.50
CA GLY A 299 9.68 6.41 19.23
C GLY A 299 9.95 7.82 18.67
N GLY A 300 9.01 8.36 17.89
CA GLY A 300 9.10 9.71 17.32
C GLY A 300 8.48 10.81 18.19
N LEU A 301 7.93 10.48 19.35
CA LEU A 301 7.09 11.40 20.13
C LEU A 301 7.85 12.62 20.64
N ASP A 302 9.04 12.43 21.20
CA ASP A 302 9.82 13.52 21.81
C ASP A 302 10.21 14.60 20.79
N GLY A 303 10.65 14.18 19.59
CA GLY A 303 11.00 15.11 18.52
C GLY A 303 9.77 15.83 17.96
N LEU A 304 8.67 15.10 17.82
CA LEU A 304 7.40 15.64 17.34
C LEU A 304 6.83 16.66 18.32
N ASP A 305 6.77 16.34 19.62
CA ASP A 305 6.27 17.22 20.68
C ASP A 305 7.09 18.52 20.73
N THR A 306 8.41 18.42 20.69
CA THR A 306 9.31 19.59 20.64
C THR A 306 9.02 20.49 19.45
N MET A 307 8.83 19.91 18.26
CA MET A 307 8.51 20.65 17.04
C MET A 307 7.14 21.31 17.12
N MET A 308 6.14 20.60 17.62
CA MET A 308 4.75 21.09 17.69
C MET A 308 4.57 22.17 18.75
N GLN A 309 5.28 22.10 19.87
CA GLN A 309 5.21 23.09 20.95
C GLN A 309 6.08 24.33 20.68
N GLY A 310 7.29 24.14 20.19
CA GLY A 310 8.29 25.21 20.04
C GLY A 310 8.42 25.81 18.65
N GLY A 311 7.87 25.16 17.62
CA GLY A 311 8.01 25.55 16.22
C GLY A 311 6.89 26.46 15.70
N GLU A 312 7.06 26.94 14.45
CA GLU A 312 5.98 27.57 13.71
C GLU A 312 4.85 26.52 13.52
N LYS A 313 3.61 26.94 13.82
CA LYS A 313 2.42 26.07 13.72
C LYS A 313 2.05 25.77 12.26
N ARG A 314 2.95 25.15 11.50
CA ARG A 314 2.76 24.77 10.09
C ARG A 314 2.28 23.34 9.88
N ALA A 315 2.34 22.51 10.91
CA ALA A 315 1.88 21.14 10.85
C ALA A 315 0.54 20.95 11.60
N PHE A 316 -0.13 19.85 11.30
CA PHE A 316 -1.21 19.27 12.09
C PHE A 316 -1.02 17.76 12.18
N GLU A 317 -1.58 17.18 13.20
CA GLU A 317 -1.47 15.75 13.49
C GLU A 317 -2.77 15.03 13.16
N THR A 318 -2.61 13.85 12.55
CA THR A 318 -3.65 12.85 12.37
C THR A 318 -3.20 11.59 13.11
N LEU A 319 -3.92 11.16 14.12
CA LEU A 319 -3.60 9.95 14.86
C LEU A 319 -4.37 8.75 14.31
N LEU A 320 -3.66 7.78 13.77
CA LEU A 320 -4.23 6.51 13.36
C LEU A 320 -4.31 5.57 14.56
N GLN A 321 -5.54 5.33 15.03
CA GLN A 321 -5.82 4.36 16.08
C GLN A 321 -6.29 3.05 15.45
N VAL A 322 -5.56 1.97 15.72
CA VAL A 322 -5.91 0.62 15.27
C VAL A 322 -6.47 -0.11 16.48
N PRO A 323 -7.69 -0.66 16.43
CA PRO A 323 -8.22 -1.48 17.52
C PRO A 323 -7.24 -2.59 17.85
N GLU A 324 -7.03 -2.83 19.14
CA GLU A 324 -6.20 -3.95 19.58
C GLU A 324 -6.70 -5.23 18.93
N ARG A 325 -5.84 -5.86 18.14
CA ARG A 325 -6.10 -7.23 17.73
C ARG A 325 -6.14 -8.06 18.99
N CYS A 326 -7.12 -8.95 19.10
CA CYS A 326 -7.18 -9.94 20.20
C CYS A 326 -6.03 -10.94 20.07
N PHE A 327 -4.79 -10.47 20.25
CA PHE A 327 -3.71 -11.34 20.68
C PHE A 327 -3.97 -11.69 22.14
N GLN A 328 -3.73 -12.95 22.52
CA GLN A 328 -3.75 -13.35 23.93
C GLN A 328 -3.05 -12.28 24.76
N LYS A 329 -3.76 -11.74 25.77
CA LYS A 329 -3.16 -10.77 26.69
C LYS A 329 -1.92 -11.43 27.28
N VAL A 330 -0.76 -10.99 26.85
CA VAL A 330 0.49 -11.34 27.54
C VAL A 330 0.48 -10.45 28.78
N ASN A 331 0.16 -11.03 29.93
CA ASN A 331 0.34 -10.36 31.22
C ASN A 331 1.86 -10.27 31.47
N ILE A 332 2.42 -9.15 31.10
CA ILE A 332 3.79 -8.81 31.50
C ILE A 332 3.65 -8.14 32.86
N GLU A 333 3.95 -8.87 33.92
CA GLU A 333 4.22 -8.25 35.21
C GLU A 333 5.55 -7.49 35.07
N MET A 334 5.47 -6.18 34.85
CA MET A 334 6.63 -5.31 34.88
C MET A 334 6.93 -4.91 36.33
N ASP A 335 7.88 -5.57 36.93
CA ASP A 335 8.42 -5.20 38.23
C ASP A 335 9.45 -4.07 38.04
N TRP A 336 8.98 -2.84 38.12
CA TRP A 336 9.85 -1.65 38.12
C TRP A 336 10.47 -1.49 39.54
N LYS A 337 11.65 -2.10 39.74
CA LYS A 337 12.50 -1.77 40.91
C LYS A 337 13.43 -0.65 40.59
#